data_5f4cbe1146fb36721f54a56f8454103a
#
_entry.id   5f4cbe1146fb36721f54a56f8454103a
#
_cell.length_a   1.000
_cell.length_b   1.000
_cell.length_c   1.000
_cell.angle_alpha   90.00
_cell.angle_beta   90.00
_cell.angle_gamma   90.00
#
_symmetry.space_group_name_H-M   'P 1'
#
loop_
_entity.id
_entity.type
_entity.pdbx_description
1 polymer ?
#
loop_
_entity_poly.entity_id
_entity_poly.type
_entity_poly.pdbx_seq_one_letter_code
_entity_poly.pdbx_strand_id
1 'polypeptide(L)'
;KQSFRRLGILSLLLFSFALVLSSCGGKSDLPGGEFGGFGSADLKQEVTIKASAPVQVNFTANTLGDSDIYRDGKLVSQSIYNSEWRDPIAKSHHTTFTHKGSGLYVGVIASRPNSGNSPAAIKVKIEVKQYNGNKHIRTYEKEVTLTAEPLLSSTSEMYQLQASDRKK
;
A
#
# COMPACT_ATOMS: atom_id res chain seq x y z
N LYS A 1 -23.98 34.94 29.46
CA LYS A 1 -24.47 35.31 28.14
C LYS A 1 -23.32 35.33 27.12
N GLN A 2 -22.70 34.23 26.82
CA GLN A 2 -21.77 34.05 25.67
C GLN A 2 -21.63 32.56 25.35
N SER A 3 -22.67 31.92 24.87
CA SER A 3 -22.59 30.50 24.54
C SER A 3 -23.36 30.10 23.26
N PHE A 4 -23.78 31.03 22.44
CA PHE A 4 -24.62 30.75 21.24
C PHE A 4 -23.97 31.10 19.90
N ARG A 5 -22.70 31.49 19.84
CA ARG A 5 -22.03 31.86 18.57
C ARG A 5 -21.05 30.86 17.99
N ARG A 6 -20.84 29.70 18.65
CA ARG A 6 -19.89 28.69 18.14
C ARG A 6 -20.52 27.49 17.45
N LEU A 7 -21.84 27.34 17.45
CA LEU A 7 -22.53 26.22 16.79
C LEU A 7 -22.88 26.47 15.32
N GLY A 8 -22.81 27.74 14.84
CA GLY A 8 -23.21 28.08 13.48
C GLY A 8 -22.15 27.84 12.41
N ILE A 9 -20.89 27.74 12.78
CA ILE A 9 -19.78 27.64 11.79
C ILE A 9 -19.42 26.19 11.46
N LEU A 10 -19.68 25.26 12.37
CA LEU A 10 -19.39 23.84 12.13
C LEU A 10 -20.41 23.16 11.21
N SER A 11 -21.62 23.71 11.11
CA SER A 11 -22.69 23.16 10.26
C SER A 11 -22.54 23.54 8.79
N LEU A 12 -21.82 24.61 8.47
CA LEU A 12 -21.63 25.06 7.08
C LEU A 12 -20.51 24.35 6.34
N LEU A 13 -19.56 23.75 7.06
CA LEU A 13 -18.43 23.00 6.47
C LEU A 13 -18.77 21.55 6.11
N LEU A 14 -19.85 21.00 6.69
CA LEU A 14 -20.30 19.63 6.37
C LEU A 14 -21.19 19.55 5.13
N PHE A 15 -21.76 20.66 4.66
CA PHE A 15 -22.62 20.70 3.47
C PHE A 15 -21.87 20.88 2.15
N SER A 16 -20.62 21.32 2.19
CA SER A 16 -19.82 21.56 0.97
C SER A 16 -19.16 20.30 0.40
N PHE A 17 -19.11 19.19 1.16
CA PHE A 17 -18.51 17.93 0.70
C PHE A 17 -19.50 16.97 0.02
N ALA A 18 -20.80 17.22 0.14
CA ALA A 18 -21.85 16.34 -0.40
C ALA A 18 -22.23 16.63 -1.86
N LEU A 19 -21.72 17.69 -2.47
CA LEU A 19 -22.11 18.11 -3.82
C LEU A 19 -21.16 17.70 -4.94
N VAL A 20 -20.05 17.01 -4.62
CA VAL A 20 -19.08 16.57 -5.64
C VAL A 20 -19.28 15.09 -6.04
N LEU A 21 -20.12 14.32 -5.35
CA LEU A 21 -20.34 12.91 -5.62
C LEU A 21 -21.60 12.59 -6.46
N SER A 22 -22.30 13.59 -6.97
CA SER A 22 -23.56 13.40 -7.70
C SER A 22 -23.47 13.67 -9.20
N SER A 23 -22.29 13.59 -9.82
CA SER A 23 -22.14 13.79 -11.27
C SER A 23 -21.43 12.62 -11.93
N CYS A 24 -22.00 11.42 -11.81
CA CYS A 24 -21.61 10.31 -12.66
C CYS A 24 -22.81 9.43 -13.01
N GLY A 25 -23.70 9.98 -13.82
CA GLY A 25 -24.90 9.29 -14.29
C GLY A 25 -25.55 10.07 -15.44
N GLY A 26 -24.82 10.31 -16.51
CA GLY A 26 -25.35 10.91 -17.73
C GLY A 26 -24.66 10.32 -18.93
N LYS A 27 -25.36 9.45 -19.70
CA LYS A 27 -24.99 9.16 -21.09
C LYS A 27 -25.02 10.47 -21.86
N SER A 28 -23.85 11.01 -22.16
CA SER A 28 -23.71 12.06 -23.16
C SER A 28 -23.03 11.48 -24.36
N ASP A 29 -23.80 11.30 -25.45
CA ASP A 29 -23.29 11.08 -26.80
C ASP A 29 -22.49 12.33 -27.22
N LEU A 30 -21.20 12.36 -26.92
CA LEU A 30 -20.25 13.29 -27.53
C LEU A 30 -19.30 12.52 -28.42
N PRO A 31 -19.14 12.91 -29.69
CA PRO A 31 -18.26 12.21 -30.61
C PRO A 31 -16.79 12.46 -30.23
N GLY A 32 -16.07 11.39 -29.95
CA GLY A 32 -14.62 11.33 -30.11
C GLY A 32 -13.76 11.92 -28.99
N GLY A 33 -14.02 11.54 -27.74
CA GLY A 33 -13.03 11.64 -26.67
C GLY A 33 -12.83 10.26 -26.06
N GLU A 34 -11.79 9.53 -26.45
CA GLU A 34 -11.30 8.42 -25.65
C GLU A 34 -10.84 8.99 -24.30
N PHE A 35 -11.76 9.12 -23.36
CA PHE A 35 -11.40 9.06 -21.95
C PHE A 35 -10.86 7.65 -21.76
N GLY A 36 -9.53 7.53 -21.77
CA GLY A 36 -8.83 6.28 -21.53
C GLY A 36 -9.39 5.66 -20.26
N GLY A 37 -10.25 4.67 -20.42
CA GLY A 37 -10.74 3.87 -19.33
C GLY A 37 -9.52 3.41 -18.55
N PHE A 38 -9.53 3.53 -17.23
CA PHE A 38 -8.48 3.00 -16.37
C PHE A 38 -8.36 1.52 -16.71
N GLY A 39 -7.37 1.18 -17.55
CA GLY A 39 -7.21 -0.18 -18.06
C GLY A 39 -7.07 -1.14 -16.90
N SER A 40 -7.76 -2.26 -16.97
CA SER A 40 -7.52 -3.37 -16.04
C SER A 40 -6.28 -4.12 -16.49
N ALA A 41 -5.38 -4.42 -15.57
CA ALA A 41 -4.15 -5.18 -15.82
C ALA A 41 -3.90 -6.19 -14.70
N ASP A 42 -3.14 -7.22 -15.01
CA ASP A 42 -2.66 -8.17 -14.01
C ASP A 42 -1.42 -7.57 -13.31
N LEU A 43 -1.66 -6.93 -12.18
CA LEU A 43 -0.64 -6.24 -11.39
C LEU A 43 0.00 -7.20 -10.40
N LYS A 44 1.34 -7.20 -10.32
CA LYS A 44 2.10 -8.02 -9.39
C LYS A 44 3.20 -7.21 -8.72
N GLN A 45 3.33 -7.34 -7.40
CA GLN A 45 4.45 -6.82 -6.62
C GLN A 45 5.08 -7.96 -5.81
N GLU A 46 6.36 -8.22 -6.05
CA GLU A 46 7.17 -9.18 -5.30
C GLU A 46 8.00 -8.41 -4.28
N VAL A 47 7.81 -8.71 -3.01
CA VAL A 47 8.50 -8.07 -1.89
C VAL A 47 9.49 -9.03 -1.29
N THR A 48 10.75 -8.63 -1.20
CA THR A 48 11.81 -9.37 -0.52
C THR A 48 12.44 -8.49 0.55
N ILE A 49 12.52 -9.00 1.77
CA ILE A 49 13.19 -8.35 2.90
C ILE A 49 14.34 -9.24 3.33
N LYS A 50 15.53 -8.66 3.48
CA LYS A 50 16.71 -9.30 4.04
C LYS A 50 17.25 -8.45 5.18
N ALA A 51 17.54 -9.07 6.33
CA ALA A 51 18.03 -8.37 7.51
C ALA A 51 19.23 -9.08 8.12
N SER A 52 20.13 -8.31 8.76
CA SER A 52 21.32 -8.83 9.46
C SER A 52 20.97 -9.62 10.72
N ALA A 53 19.78 -9.41 11.29
CA ALA A 53 19.22 -10.17 12.40
C ALA A 53 17.70 -10.34 12.18
N PRO A 54 17.01 -11.24 12.90
CA PRO A 54 15.57 -11.42 12.76
C PRO A 54 14.80 -10.13 12.99
N VAL A 55 13.83 -9.83 12.11
CA VAL A 55 12.91 -8.69 12.17
C VAL A 55 11.48 -9.19 12.15
N GLN A 56 10.58 -8.44 12.76
CA GLN A 56 9.15 -8.61 12.62
C GLN A 56 8.67 -7.77 11.43
N VAL A 57 7.77 -8.31 10.63
CA VAL A 57 7.23 -7.60 9.47
C VAL A 57 5.71 -7.54 9.51
N ASN A 58 5.18 -6.46 8.95
CA ASN A 58 3.76 -6.34 8.65
C ASN A 58 3.61 -5.91 7.19
N PHE A 59 2.79 -6.63 6.44
CA PHE A 59 2.44 -6.31 5.07
C PHE A 59 1.02 -5.78 5.01
N THR A 60 0.84 -4.71 4.26
CA THR A 60 -0.47 -4.19 3.90
C THR A 60 -0.61 -4.15 2.38
N ALA A 61 -1.82 -4.33 1.88
CA ALA A 61 -2.11 -4.12 0.48
C ALA A 61 -3.49 -3.49 0.32
N ASN A 62 -3.64 -2.60 -0.66
CA ASN A 62 -4.93 -2.08 -1.04
C ASN A 62 -5.02 -1.87 -2.57
N THR A 63 -6.24 -1.74 -3.06
CA THR A 63 -6.53 -1.57 -4.48
C THR A 63 -7.34 -0.29 -4.71
N LEU A 64 -7.36 0.18 -5.94
CA LEU A 64 -8.31 1.21 -6.36
C LEU A 64 -9.63 0.52 -6.72
N GLY A 65 -10.63 0.67 -5.84
CA GLY A 65 -11.94 0.00 -5.93
C GLY A 65 -11.99 -1.35 -5.20
N ASP A 66 -13.18 -1.91 -5.11
CA ASP A 66 -13.43 -3.21 -4.47
C ASP A 66 -13.03 -4.34 -5.43
N SER A 67 -11.91 -4.95 -5.18
CA SER A 67 -11.36 -6.02 -6.02
C SER A 67 -10.43 -6.94 -5.24
N ASP A 68 -10.38 -8.18 -5.65
CA ASP A 68 -9.63 -9.24 -5.00
C ASP A 68 -8.12 -8.95 -4.93
N ILE A 69 -7.57 -9.11 -3.73
CA ILE A 69 -6.14 -9.09 -3.47
C ILE A 69 -5.71 -10.51 -3.12
N TYR A 70 -4.70 -11.00 -3.82
CA TYR A 70 -4.08 -12.29 -3.54
C TYR A 70 -2.70 -12.08 -2.94
N ARG A 71 -2.37 -12.87 -1.91
CA ARG A 71 -1.03 -12.98 -1.36
C ARG A 71 -0.55 -14.42 -1.51
N ASP A 72 0.58 -14.60 -2.19
CA ASP A 72 1.19 -15.93 -2.47
C ASP A 72 0.17 -16.90 -3.11
N GLY A 73 -0.64 -16.39 -4.04
CA GLY A 73 -1.67 -17.13 -4.76
C GLY A 73 -2.96 -17.39 -3.99
N LYS A 74 -3.11 -16.92 -2.75
CA LYS A 74 -4.33 -17.07 -1.94
C LYS A 74 -5.07 -15.75 -1.84
N LEU A 75 -6.38 -15.76 -2.02
CA LEU A 75 -7.26 -14.61 -1.77
C LEU A 75 -7.16 -14.21 -0.29
N VAL A 76 -6.80 -12.96 -0.02
CA VAL A 76 -6.63 -12.45 1.35
C VAL A 76 -7.58 -11.31 1.70
N SER A 77 -8.07 -10.57 0.70
CA SER A 77 -9.05 -9.49 0.89
C SER A 77 -9.70 -9.11 -0.44
N GLN A 78 -10.80 -8.34 -0.37
CA GLN A 78 -11.47 -7.75 -1.53
C GLN A 78 -11.24 -6.23 -1.67
N SER A 79 -10.42 -5.62 -0.86
CA SER A 79 -10.14 -4.17 -0.95
C SER A 79 -8.87 -3.81 -0.19
N ILE A 80 -8.82 -4.15 1.10
CA ILE A 80 -7.71 -3.80 1.99
C ILE A 80 -7.26 -5.04 2.75
N TYR A 81 -5.97 -5.31 2.73
CA TYR A 81 -5.31 -6.37 3.47
C TYR A 81 -4.30 -5.82 4.47
N ASN A 82 -4.25 -6.45 5.65
CA ASN A 82 -3.24 -6.21 6.68
C ASN A 82 -2.86 -7.55 7.31
N SER A 83 -1.58 -7.90 7.30
CA SER A 83 -1.09 -9.15 7.89
C SER A 83 -1.13 -9.17 9.43
N GLU A 84 -1.35 -8.00 10.07
CA GLU A 84 -1.48 -7.88 11.53
C GLU A 84 -0.30 -8.49 12.31
N TRP A 85 0.92 -8.38 11.79
CA TRP A 85 2.14 -8.92 12.41
C TRP A 85 2.14 -10.45 12.60
N ARG A 86 1.37 -11.20 11.81
CA ARG A 86 1.27 -12.67 11.92
C ARG A 86 2.39 -13.40 11.22
N ASP A 87 3.19 -12.70 10.39
CA ASP A 87 4.34 -13.30 9.74
C ASP A 87 5.42 -13.65 10.80
N PRO A 88 6.11 -14.80 10.66
CA PRO A 88 7.12 -15.22 11.63
C PRO A 88 8.28 -14.22 11.68
N ILE A 89 8.87 -14.05 12.87
CA ILE A 89 10.09 -13.23 13.03
C ILE A 89 11.25 -13.98 12.36
N ALA A 90 11.88 -13.36 11.36
CA ALA A 90 12.95 -13.99 10.56
C ALA A 90 13.93 -12.96 9.99
N LYS A 91 15.08 -13.45 9.49
CA LYS A 91 16.07 -12.62 8.77
C LYS A 91 15.69 -12.37 7.31
N SER A 92 14.80 -13.19 6.76
CA SER A 92 14.37 -13.07 5.37
C SER A 92 12.87 -13.30 5.26
N HIS A 93 12.23 -12.42 4.51
CA HIS A 93 10.82 -12.55 4.16
C HIS A 93 10.68 -12.38 2.65
N HIS A 94 9.79 -13.16 2.06
CA HIS A 94 9.41 -13.04 0.66
C HIS A 94 7.90 -13.23 0.54
N THR A 95 7.24 -12.35 -0.19
CA THR A 95 5.81 -12.48 -0.47
C THR A 95 5.47 -11.82 -1.79
N THR A 96 4.42 -12.29 -2.44
CA THR A 96 3.94 -11.78 -3.72
C THR A 96 2.50 -11.34 -3.56
N PHE A 97 2.21 -10.10 -3.94
CA PHE A 97 0.86 -9.58 -4.04
C PHE A 97 0.44 -9.49 -5.50
N THR A 98 -0.75 -9.98 -5.82
CA THR A 98 -1.35 -9.88 -7.14
C THR A 98 -2.76 -9.32 -7.07
N HIS A 99 -3.12 -8.57 -8.10
CA HIS A 99 -4.42 -7.94 -8.25
C HIS A 99 -4.73 -7.75 -9.73
N LYS A 100 -5.98 -7.94 -10.13
CA LYS A 100 -6.45 -7.62 -11.47
C LYS A 100 -7.30 -6.36 -11.44
N GLY A 101 -6.73 -5.24 -11.87
CA GLY A 101 -7.42 -3.96 -11.78
C GLY A 101 -6.55 -2.78 -12.20
N SER A 102 -6.91 -1.58 -11.76
CA SER A 102 -6.27 -0.33 -12.16
C SER A 102 -5.08 0.07 -11.29
N GLY A 103 -5.02 -0.39 -10.04
CA GLY A 103 -3.93 -0.05 -9.12
C GLY A 103 -3.80 -1.00 -7.95
N LEU A 104 -2.56 -1.31 -7.57
CA LEU A 104 -2.17 -2.12 -6.42
C LEU A 104 -1.15 -1.36 -5.59
N TYR A 105 -1.46 -1.15 -4.32
CA TYR A 105 -0.59 -0.52 -3.34
C TYR A 105 -0.13 -1.57 -2.33
N VAL A 106 1.16 -1.65 -2.08
CA VAL A 106 1.72 -2.58 -1.10
C VAL A 106 2.54 -1.80 -0.09
N GLY A 107 2.18 -1.93 1.18
CA GLY A 107 2.90 -1.39 2.32
C GLY A 107 3.74 -2.46 3.01
N VAL A 108 4.91 -2.06 3.45
CA VAL A 108 5.86 -2.90 4.18
C VAL A 108 6.30 -2.17 5.43
N ILE A 109 6.09 -2.77 6.59
CA ILE A 109 6.64 -2.29 7.85
C ILE A 109 7.57 -3.37 8.38
N ALA A 110 8.82 -3.00 8.63
CA ALA A 110 9.78 -3.87 9.32
C ALA A 110 10.17 -3.25 10.64
N SER A 111 10.16 -4.02 11.72
CA SER A 111 10.49 -3.55 13.05
C SER A 111 11.41 -4.52 13.79
N ARG A 112 12.12 -3.97 14.78
CA ARG A 112 12.88 -4.78 15.74
C ARG A 112 11.90 -5.62 16.57
N PRO A 113 12.19 -6.90 16.81
CA PRO A 113 11.44 -7.67 17.79
C PRO A 113 11.65 -7.10 19.19
N ASN A 114 10.61 -7.13 20.02
CA ASN A 114 10.67 -6.74 21.43
C ASN A 114 11.38 -7.80 22.30
N SER A 115 12.42 -8.45 21.80
CA SER A 115 13.20 -9.45 22.54
C SER A 115 14.49 -8.83 23.05
N GLY A 116 14.82 -9.04 24.31
CA GLY A 116 16.03 -8.49 24.95
C GLY A 116 17.37 -8.91 24.31
N ASN A 117 17.37 -9.82 23.34
CA ASN A 117 18.56 -10.33 22.65
C ASN A 117 18.75 -9.76 21.23
N SER A 118 18.01 -8.71 20.85
CA SER A 118 18.20 -8.08 19.54
C SER A 118 19.50 -7.25 19.50
N PRO A 119 20.31 -7.34 18.41
CA PRO A 119 21.52 -6.54 18.25
C PRO A 119 21.23 -5.03 18.38
N ALA A 120 22.24 -4.24 18.76
CA ALA A 120 22.10 -2.78 18.91
C ALA A 120 21.60 -2.13 17.59
N ALA A 121 22.04 -2.64 16.44
CA ALA A 121 21.61 -2.21 15.12
C ALA A 121 21.28 -3.42 14.21
N ILE A 122 20.21 -3.32 13.43
CA ILE A 122 19.80 -4.31 12.44
C ILE A 122 19.73 -3.63 11.08
N LYS A 123 20.58 -4.03 10.14
CA LYS A 123 20.49 -3.57 8.75
C LYS A 123 19.38 -4.33 8.04
N VAL A 124 18.47 -3.62 7.39
CA VAL A 124 17.35 -4.17 6.64
C VAL A 124 17.41 -3.67 5.22
N LYS A 125 17.40 -4.58 4.25
CA LYS A 125 17.22 -4.29 2.83
C LYS A 125 15.82 -4.73 2.40
N ILE A 126 15.05 -3.82 1.81
CA ILE A 126 13.74 -4.06 1.21
C ILE A 126 13.91 -3.95 -0.31
N GLU A 127 13.54 -4.98 -1.05
CA GLU A 127 13.46 -4.98 -2.52
C GLU A 127 12.02 -5.23 -2.93
N VAL A 128 11.50 -4.40 -3.86
CA VAL A 128 10.16 -4.59 -4.44
C VAL A 128 10.26 -4.56 -5.95
N LYS A 129 9.91 -5.68 -6.58
CA LYS A 129 9.80 -5.81 -8.03
C LYS A 129 8.35 -5.69 -8.46
N GLN A 130 8.09 -4.83 -9.42
CA GLN A 130 6.75 -4.54 -9.95
C GLN A 130 6.59 -5.03 -11.38
N TYR A 131 5.44 -5.67 -11.65
CA TYR A 131 5.12 -6.26 -12.95
C TYR A 131 3.71 -5.89 -13.38
N ASN A 132 3.54 -5.68 -14.68
CA ASN A 132 2.25 -5.58 -15.35
C ASN A 132 2.12 -6.79 -16.30
N GLY A 133 1.27 -7.75 -15.94
CA GLY A 133 1.30 -9.09 -16.49
C GLY A 133 2.67 -9.76 -16.24
N ASN A 134 3.29 -10.27 -17.30
CA ASN A 134 4.63 -10.86 -17.24
C ASN A 134 5.77 -9.83 -17.44
N LYS A 135 5.42 -8.56 -17.70
CA LYS A 135 6.41 -7.53 -17.99
C LYS A 135 6.90 -6.89 -16.70
N HIS A 136 8.21 -6.99 -16.42
CA HIS A 136 8.85 -6.24 -15.34
C HIS A 136 8.82 -4.74 -15.67
N ILE A 137 8.32 -3.94 -14.73
CA ILE A 137 8.18 -2.48 -14.87
C ILE A 137 9.36 -1.78 -14.20
N ARG A 138 9.60 -2.08 -12.90
CA ARG A 138 10.67 -1.46 -12.12
C ARG A 138 10.99 -2.27 -10.86
N THR A 139 12.14 -1.96 -10.28
CA THR A 139 12.57 -2.47 -8.97
C THR A 139 12.84 -1.28 -8.05
N TYR A 140 12.33 -1.35 -6.83
CA TYR A 140 12.71 -0.46 -5.74
C TYR A 140 13.63 -1.19 -4.79
N GLU A 141 14.66 -0.51 -4.32
CA GLU A 141 15.54 -0.99 -3.26
C GLU A 141 15.66 0.08 -2.18
N LYS A 142 15.56 -0.32 -0.93
CA LYS A 142 15.78 0.54 0.22
C LYS A 142 16.58 -0.19 1.28
N GLU A 143 17.59 0.48 1.81
CA GLU A 143 18.36 0.01 2.96
C GLU A 143 18.13 0.95 4.15
N VAL A 144 17.86 0.38 5.32
CA VAL A 144 17.69 1.12 6.56
C VAL A 144 18.40 0.39 7.70
N THR A 145 18.76 1.13 8.74
CA THR A 145 19.29 0.56 9.98
C THR A 145 18.29 0.79 11.09
N LEU A 146 17.77 -0.28 11.67
CA LEU A 146 16.89 -0.24 12.83
C LEU A 146 17.75 -0.27 14.09
N THR A 147 17.48 0.64 15.03
CA THR A 147 18.17 0.73 16.31
C THR A 147 17.19 0.53 17.48
N ALA A 148 17.70 0.54 18.70
CA ALA A 148 16.86 0.48 19.92
C ALA A 148 16.13 1.80 20.21
N GLU A 149 16.49 2.88 19.52
CA GLU A 149 15.83 4.19 19.67
C GLU A 149 14.39 4.11 19.14
N PRO A 150 13.38 4.63 19.86
CA PRO A 150 11.97 4.48 19.49
C PRO A 150 11.64 4.92 18.07
N LEU A 151 12.21 6.02 17.58
CA LEU A 151 11.97 6.57 16.24
C LEU A 151 12.67 5.79 15.12
N LEU A 152 13.70 4.99 15.44
CA LEU A 152 14.48 4.20 14.50
C LEU A 152 14.29 2.70 14.68
N SER A 153 13.33 2.29 15.52
CA SER A 153 13.05 0.87 15.78
C SER A 153 12.25 0.18 14.68
N SER A 154 11.66 0.95 13.76
CA SER A 154 10.90 0.44 12.62
C SER A 154 11.07 1.32 11.39
N THR A 155 10.78 0.75 10.22
CA THR A 155 10.65 1.48 8.95
C THR A 155 9.32 1.13 8.30
N SER A 156 8.73 2.10 7.58
CA SER A 156 7.48 1.92 6.85
C SER A 156 7.63 2.48 5.44
N GLU A 157 7.31 1.66 4.45
CA GLU A 157 7.38 2.01 3.03
C GLU A 157 6.08 1.64 2.33
N MET A 158 5.70 2.44 1.33
CA MET A 158 4.53 2.20 0.48
C MET A 158 4.95 2.22 -0.99
N TYR A 159 4.54 1.21 -1.73
CA TYR A 159 4.86 1.02 -3.16
C TYR A 159 3.58 0.98 -3.97
N GLN A 160 3.47 1.88 -4.93
CA GLN A 160 2.32 1.99 -5.84
C GLN A 160 2.66 1.41 -7.21
N LEU A 161 1.72 0.64 -7.76
CA LEU A 161 1.74 0.13 -9.13
C LEU A 161 0.39 0.40 -9.78
N GLN A 162 0.38 0.98 -10.99
CA GLN A 162 -0.83 1.26 -11.77
C GLN A 162 -0.83 0.50 -13.10
N ALA A 163 -2.03 0.20 -13.60
CA ALA A 163 -2.20 -0.44 -14.92
C ALA A 163 -1.61 0.39 -16.08
N SER A 164 -1.55 1.71 -15.92
CA SER A 164 -0.93 2.64 -16.86
C SER A 164 0.60 2.64 -16.82
N ASP A 165 1.23 2.07 -15.78
CA ASP A 165 2.68 2.06 -15.65
C ASP A 165 3.33 1.29 -16.81
N ARG A 166 4.35 1.90 -17.41
CA ARG A 166 5.16 1.35 -18.49
C ARG A 166 6.62 1.29 -18.05
N LYS A 167 7.35 0.35 -18.62
CA LYS A 167 8.80 0.31 -18.44
C LYS A 167 9.38 1.61 -19.01
N LYS A 168 10.06 2.38 -18.18
CA LYS A 168 10.87 3.54 -18.59
C LYS A 168 12.16 3.08 -19.20
#